data_3957a50678703fb106ca7f591d422634
#
_entry.id   3957a50678703fb106ca7f591d422634
#
_cell.length_a   1.000
_cell.length_b   1.000
_cell.length_c   1.000
_cell.angle_alpha   90.00
_cell.angle_beta   90.00
_cell.angle_gamma   90.00
#
_symmetry.space_group_name_H-M   'P 1'
#
loop_
_entity.id
_entity.type
_entity.pdbx_description
1 polymer ?
#
loop_
_entity_poly.entity_id
_entity_poly.type
_entity_poly.pdbx_seq_one_letter_code
_entity_poly.pdbx_strand_id
1 'polypeptide(L)'
;MKHKAQSIGTLIADFLRGTEAEATLLERKIPQLWTEVLGSVVTQFTGNIEVKNGTLFVHIHSAALRQQLFEQRYTIIQKLNEAANANVLKDIRILG
;
A
#
# COMPACT_ATOMS: atom_id res chain seq x y z
N MET A 1 10.07 30.42 -8.81
CA MET A 1 10.14 29.76 -8.87
C MET A 1 10.32 29.18 -8.62
N LYS A 2 10.23 29.15 -8.54
CA LYS A 2 10.51 28.48 -8.36
C LYS A 2 10.60 27.47 -8.58
N HIS A 3 10.79 27.28 -9.03
CA HIS A 3 11.05 26.27 -9.24
C HIS A 3 11.92 25.70 -8.86
N LYS A 4 11.90 25.85 -8.50
CA LYS A 4 12.88 25.31 -8.01
C LYS A 4 13.31 24.11 -8.66
N ALA A 5 14.40 23.76 -8.56
CA ALA A 5 14.87 22.58 -9.23
C ALA A 5 14.15 21.36 -8.70
N GLN A 6 13.48 20.65 -9.57
CA GLN A 6 12.87 19.37 -9.21
C GLN A 6 13.92 18.28 -9.35
N SER A 7 13.80 17.25 -8.53
CA SER A 7 14.66 16.09 -8.68
C SER A 7 14.28 15.33 -9.97
N ILE A 8 15.23 14.56 -10.47
CA ILE A 8 14.96 13.71 -11.62
C ILE A 8 13.80 12.75 -11.31
N GLY A 9 13.75 12.24 -10.07
CA GLY A 9 12.65 11.37 -9.67
C GLY A 9 11.30 12.05 -9.78
N THR A 10 11.21 13.32 -9.41
CA THR A 10 9.95 14.06 -9.52
C THR A 10 9.54 14.24 -10.97
N LEU A 11 10.50 14.54 -11.84
CA LEU A 11 10.20 14.70 -13.25
C LEU A 11 9.71 13.41 -13.88
N ILE A 12 10.32 12.29 -13.52
CA ILE A 12 9.91 11.00 -14.03
C ILE A 12 8.52 10.64 -13.51
N ALA A 13 8.25 10.93 -12.24
CA ALA A 13 6.93 10.67 -11.67
C ALA A 13 5.85 11.43 -12.41
N ASP A 14 6.12 12.70 -12.76
CA ASP A 14 5.17 13.49 -13.55
C ASP A 14 4.94 12.88 -14.92
N PHE A 15 6.01 12.40 -15.56
CA PHE A 15 5.91 11.78 -16.86
C PHE A 15 5.08 10.49 -16.82
N LEU A 16 5.19 9.72 -15.74
CA LEU A 16 4.51 8.43 -15.63
C LEU A 16 3.07 8.57 -15.13
N ARG A 17 2.65 9.76 -14.71
CA ARG A 17 1.35 9.96 -14.11
C ARG A 17 0.24 9.49 -15.05
N GLY A 18 -0.66 8.67 -14.51
CA GLY A 18 -1.79 8.14 -15.28
C GLY A 18 -1.46 6.93 -16.14
N THR A 19 -0.22 6.45 -16.10
CA THR A 19 0.19 5.29 -16.88
C THR A 19 0.18 4.04 -16.01
N GLU A 20 0.26 2.87 -16.66
CA GLU A 20 0.40 1.60 -15.94
C GLU A 20 1.69 1.57 -15.13
N ALA A 21 2.74 2.23 -15.63
CA ALA A 21 4.01 2.29 -14.91
C ALA A 21 3.83 3.01 -13.58
N GLU A 22 3.03 4.06 -13.54
CA GLU A 22 2.74 4.74 -12.28
C GLU A 22 2.02 3.80 -11.32
N ALA A 23 1.00 3.09 -11.80
CA ALA A 23 0.26 2.16 -10.96
C ALA A 23 1.19 1.11 -10.37
N THR A 24 2.10 0.56 -11.17
CA THR A 24 3.06 -0.43 -10.70
C THR A 24 3.97 0.14 -9.62
N LEU A 25 4.47 1.35 -9.83
CA LEU A 25 5.35 1.99 -8.83
C LEU A 25 4.62 2.24 -7.52
N LEU A 26 3.37 2.68 -7.59
CA LEU A 26 2.58 2.93 -6.38
C LEU A 26 2.29 1.63 -5.64
N GLU A 27 2.00 0.56 -6.38
CA GLU A 27 1.75 -0.74 -5.76
C GLU A 27 2.97 -1.26 -5.02
N ARG A 28 4.17 -0.97 -5.51
CA ARG A 28 5.40 -1.42 -4.87
C ARG A 28 5.66 -0.75 -3.53
N LYS A 29 5.04 0.39 -3.28
CA LYS A 29 5.18 1.09 -2.00
C LYS A 29 4.33 0.46 -0.89
N ILE A 30 3.30 -0.26 -1.25
CA ILE A 30 2.32 -0.75 -0.27
C ILE A 30 2.94 -1.65 0.80
N PRO A 31 3.83 -2.61 0.47
CA PRO A 31 4.40 -3.44 1.54
C PRO A 31 5.14 -2.64 2.60
N GLN A 32 5.87 -1.59 2.21
CA GLN A 32 6.54 -0.73 3.17
C GLN A 32 5.54 0.08 3.98
N LEU A 33 4.51 0.60 3.32
CA LEU A 33 3.48 1.38 3.98
C LEU A 33 2.67 0.53 4.95
N TRP A 34 2.50 -0.76 4.67
CA TRP A 34 1.83 -1.68 5.57
C TRP A 34 2.48 -1.63 6.95
N THR A 35 3.82 -1.76 7.00
CA THR A 35 4.54 -1.71 8.25
C THR A 35 4.36 -0.38 8.96
N GLU A 36 4.42 0.72 8.22
CA GLU A 36 4.29 2.05 8.81
C GLU A 36 2.89 2.31 9.35
N VAL A 37 1.87 1.88 8.62
CA VAL A 37 0.48 2.17 8.99
C VAL A 37 -0.03 1.21 10.06
N LEU A 38 0.27 -0.08 9.94
CA LEU A 38 -0.26 -1.09 10.84
C LEU A 38 0.59 -1.28 12.11
N GLY A 39 1.87 -0.91 12.04
CA GLY A 39 2.74 -0.97 13.21
C GLY A 39 3.44 -2.30 13.36
N SER A 40 4.34 -2.37 14.36
CA SER A 40 5.24 -3.49 14.52
C SER A 40 4.54 -4.77 14.98
N VAL A 41 3.48 -4.64 15.79
CA VAL A 41 2.78 -5.84 16.29
C VAL A 41 2.16 -6.60 15.12
N VAL A 42 1.43 -5.89 14.27
CA VAL A 42 0.80 -6.53 13.11
C VAL A 42 1.88 -7.06 12.16
N THR A 43 2.96 -6.31 11.99
CA THR A 43 4.04 -6.70 11.10
C THR A 43 4.68 -8.02 11.53
N GLN A 44 4.79 -8.28 12.84
CA GLN A 44 5.35 -9.54 13.34
C GLN A 44 4.55 -10.75 12.88
N PHE A 45 3.26 -10.60 12.68
CA PHE A 45 2.40 -11.69 12.22
C PHE A 45 2.18 -11.69 10.73
N THR A 46 2.81 -10.76 10.02
CA THR A 46 2.62 -10.60 8.58
C THR A 46 3.65 -11.42 7.81
N GLY A 47 3.18 -12.24 6.90
CA GLY A 47 4.03 -12.97 5.98
C GLY A 47 4.15 -12.23 4.65
N ASN A 48 3.83 -12.92 3.56
CA ASN A 48 3.93 -12.34 2.23
C ASN A 48 2.90 -11.24 2.03
N ILE A 49 3.32 -10.19 1.34
CA ILE A 49 2.46 -9.09 0.93
C ILE A 49 2.63 -8.92 -0.56
N GLU A 50 1.53 -8.89 -1.28
CA GLU A 50 1.51 -8.69 -2.72
C GLU A 50 0.38 -7.76 -3.10
N VAL A 51 0.59 -6.96 -4.14
CA VAL A 51 -0.49 -6.13 -4.69
C VAL A 51 -0.62 -6.46 -6.17
N LYS A 52 -1.84 -6.76 -6.59
CA LYS A 52 -2.14 -7.02 -7.99
C LYS A 52 -3.45 -6.35 -8.35
N ASN A 53 -3.39 -5.47 -9.36
CA ASN A 53 -4.59 -4.83 -9.91
C ASN A 53 -5.45 -4.16 -8.82
N GLY A 54 -4.78 -3.50 -7.88
CA GLY A 54 -5.47 -2.77 -6.82
C GLY A 54 -5.95 -3.62 -5.66
N THR A 55 -5.65 -4.90 -5.64
CA THR A 55 -5.99 -5.78 -4.53
C THR A 55 -4.73 -6.13 -3.75
N LEU A 56 -4.80 -5.91 -2.45
CA LEU A 56 -3.71 -6.26 -1.54
C LEU A 56 -3.95 -7.68 -1.03
N PHE A 57 -2.95 -8.54 -1.20
CA PHE A 57 -2.96 -9.90 -0.65
C PHE A 57 -1.94 -9.95 0.47
N VAL A 58 -2.40 -10.21 1.67
CA VAL A 58 -1.49 -10.24 2.83
C VAL A 58 -1.76 -11.49 3.65
N HIS A 59 -0.69 -12.21 3.98
CA HIS A 59 -0.76 -13.41 4.81
C HIS A 59 -0.52 -13.03 6.26
N ILE A 60 -1.45 -13.42 7.13
CA ILE A 60 -1.39 -13.11 8.55
C ILE A 60 -1.39 -14.43 9.33
N HIS A 61 -0.39 -14.62 10.18
CA HIS A 61 -0.14 -15.88 10.87
C HIS A 61 -0.90 -16.01 12.20
N SER A 62 -1.99 -15.31 12.36
CA SER A 62 -2.83 -15.37 13.55
C SER A 62 -4.28 -15.29 13.13
N ALA A 63 -5.06 -16.31 13.49
CA ALA A 63 -6.48 -16.34 13.13
C ALA A 63 -7.24 -15.18 13.78
N ALA A 64 -6.93 -14.89 15.04
CA ALA A 64 -7.57 -13.78 15.75
C ALA A 64 -7.25 -12.44 15.07
N LEU A 65 -5.99 -12.26 14.68
CA LEU A 65 -5.60 -11.03 14.01
C LEU A 65 -6.22 -10.91 12.62
N ARG A 66 -6.32 -12.03 11.90
CA ARG A 66 -6.99 -12.03 10.59
C ARG A 66 -8.42 -11.51 10.71
N GLN A 67 -9.15 -12.00 11.71
CA GLN A 67 -10.53 -11.57 11.94
C GLN A 67 -10.59 -10.08 12.23
N GLN A 68 -9.71 -9.60 13.09
CA GLN A 68 -9.64 -8.20 13.47
C GLN A 68 -9.37 -7.32 12.26
N LEU A 69 -8.40 -7.71 11.45
CA LEU A 69 -8.04 -6.93 10.25
C LEU A 69 -9.16 -6.97 9.22
N PHE A 70 -9.83 -8.10 9.08
CA PHE A 70 -10.94 -8.20 8.14
C PHE A 70 -12.06 -7.24 8.53
N GLU A 71 -12.35 -7.11 9.81
CA GLU A 71 -13.37 -6.18 10.28
C GLU A 71 -12.98 -4.72 10.01
N GLN A 72 -11.69 -4.44 9.95
CA GLN A 72 -11.17 -3.09 9.71
C GLN A 72 -10.71 -2.87 8.27
N ARG A 73 -11.08 -3.75 7.35
CA ARG A 73 -10.48 -3.76 6.02
C ARG A 73 -10.67 -2.46 5.24
N TYR A 74 -11.81 -1.83 5.34
CA TYR A 74 -12.04 -0.58 4.61
C TYR A 74 -11.23 0.57 5.18
N THR A 75 -11.11 0.60 6.51
CA THR A 75 -10.27 1.59 7.17
C THR A 75 -8.81 1.40 6.79
N ILE A 76 -8.36 0.14 6.71
CA ILE A 76 -6.99 -0.17 6.34
C ILE A 76 -6.71 0.30 4.91
N ILE A 77 -7.62 0.00 3.99
CA ILE A 77 -7.47 0.45 2.59
C ILE A 77 -7.37 1.97 2.55
N GLN A 78 -8.25 2.65 3.26
CA GLN A 78 -8.25 4.11 3.28
C GLN A 78 -6.93 4.66 3.80
N LYS A 79 -6.44 4.11 4.91
CA LYS A 79 -5.20 4.62 5.51
C LYS A 79 -3.98 4.33 4.64
N LEU A 80 -3.95 3.17 3.99
CA LEU A 80 -2.85 2.85 3.08
C LEU A 80 -2.87 3.77 1.86
N ASN A 81 -4.05 4.04 1.32
CA ASN A 81 -4.18 4.96 0.20
C ASN A 81 -3.76 6.38 0.60
N GLU A 82 -4.15 6.81 1.79
CA GLU A 82 -3.73 8.12 2.30
C GLU A 82 -2.21 8.18 2.42
N ALA A 83 -1.60 7.13 2.95
CA ALA A 83 -0.15 7.09 3.11
C ALA A 83 0.56 7.08 1.76
N ALA A 84 -0.03 6.43 0.77
CA ALA A 84 0.52 6.41 -0.58
C ALA A 84 0.20 7.70 -1.36
N ASN A 85 -0.69 8.51 -0.82
CA ASN A 85 -1.16 9.74 -1.45
C ASN A 85 -1.77 9.46 -2.83
N ALA A 86 -2.47 8.34 -2.96
CA ALA A 86 -3.11 7.95 -4.21
C ALA A 86 -4.10 6.82 -3.94
N ASN A 87 -5.09 6.68 -4.79
CA ASN A 87 -6.07 5.59 -4.69
C ASN A 87 -5.50 4.32 -5.33
N VAL A 88 -4.54 3.70 -4.63
CA VAL A 88 -3.85 2.52 -5.14
C VAL A 88 -4.67 1.26 -4.93
N LEU A 89 -5.26 1.13 -3.74
CA LEU A 89 -5.94 -0.10 -3.34
C LEU A 89 -7.45 0.04 -3.43
N LYS A 90 -8.10 -0.97 -3.97
CA LYS A 90 -9.55 -1.06 -4.04
C LYS A 90 -10.09 -2.16 -3.14
N ASP A 91 -9.27 -3.15 -2.82
CA ASP A 91 -9.70 -4.30 -2.03
C ASP A 91 -8.51 -4.87 -1.27
N ILE A 92 -8.81 -5.70 -0.28
CA ILE A 92 -7.79 -6.38 0.50
C ILE A 92 -8.24 -7.80 0.75
N ARG A 93 -7.32 -8.76 0.58
CA ARG A 93 -7.54 -10.16 0.89
C ARG A 93 -6.58 -10.57 1.99
N ILE A 94 -7.13 -10.98 3.11
CA ILE A 94 -6.35 -11.37 4.28
C ILE A 94 -6.36 -12.89 4.34
N LEU A 95 -5.16 -13.47 4.21
CA LEU A 95 -4.98 -14.91 4.04
C LEU A 95 -4.25 -15.51 5.22
N GLY A 96 -4.41 -16.83 5.39
CA GLY A 96 -3.73 -17.55 6.47
C GLY A 96 -2.44 -18.23 6.08
#